data_fc303c36c583a68c16478d79ed2ee1c6
#
_entry.id   fc303c36c583a68c16478d79ed2ee1c6
#
_cell.length_a   1.000
_cell.length_b   1.000
_cell.length_c   1.000
_cell.angle_alpha   90.00
_cell.angle_beta   90.00
_cell.angle_gamma   90.00
#
_symmetry.space_group_name_H-M   'P 1'
#
loop_
_entity.id
_entity.type
_entity.pdbx_description
1 polymer ?
#
loop_
_entity_poly.entity_id
_entity_poly.type
_entity_poly.pdbx_seq_one_letter_code
_entity_poly.pdbx_strand_id
1 'polypeptide(L)'
;MKIIGENPYRLLGVFTNSSTKERVANLTKLKAFLKVGKQISYPLDLPDLLPHLVRTTENIAITETKLSLPIEQMKYAEFWFVSSSPLDEIAFKHLFAGNVDDAISIWEKKDTVSSLQNRIVCACIREDYSQVFVLSQKLYTDFVQQFITLVLGNDAAVTPSEAENVFLDTLCDEVGADIILPHITNEEWRRQIGEKTIKPIINDIQSAIGVAEATRGKGITARYNAGVKLMKQAQQLLPQLKAFLPTTDVQYQMIADKLGLTILQCGIDYFNDSEAADAPRNAMKLQRYALSIVVGKMAKDRCKENVDILQKIIDNLPPSEVFAEDRAIHEELKKFCELPDKIIHAVTLLNNTRPHLQSMKQKLGINNSHYLKLSTQVVGNALHNVIEEVNMAQNDPSLPFDFRLKAELMKPVFRSAWEVTLLMDTFDMESDFKTNRYNPNRNTLKRICEQLLDMYTLLGIYKPPEPKYMTSPRTYMQTQQSTTTNTSSKQSAKSDDGFSWGCIIPIVIGIIIFLIYIISE
;
A
#
# COMPACT_ATOMS: atom_id res chain seq x y z
N MET A 1 30.14 23.72 -9.56
CA MET A 1 30.71 22.38 -9.35
C MET A 1 31.80 22.45 -8.28
N LYS A 2 31.71 21.59 -7.28
CA LYS A 2 32.69 21.53 -6.16
C LYS A 2 34.06 21.06 -6.62
N ILE A 3 34.10 20.09 -7.55
CA ILE A 3 35.34 19.54 -8.08
C ILE A 3 36.22 20.61 -8.76
N ILE A 4 35.66 21.66 -9.35
CA ILE A 4 36.39 22.79 -9.92
C ILE A 4 36.82 23.76 -8.82
N GLY A 5 35.90 24.12 -7.93
CA GLY A 5 36.15 25.07 -6.85
C GLY A 5 37.24 24.62 -5.87
N GLU A 6 37.27 23.35 -5.51
CA GLU A 6 38.22 22.71 -4.58
C GLU A 6 39.23 21.81 -5.30
N ASN A 7 39.50 22.06 -6.60
CA ASN A 7 40.41 21.24 -7.40
C ASN A 7 41.82 21.22 -6.81
N PRO A 8 42.47 20.04 -6.65
CA PRO A 8 43.86 19.94 -6.15
C PRO A 8 44.87 20.74 -6.94
N TYR A 9 44.73 20.79 -8.28
CA TYR A 9 45.61 21.59 -9.12
C TYR A 9 45.42 23.11 -8.87
N ARG A 10 44.20 23.55 -8.64
CA ARG A 10 43.88 24.92 -8.20
C ARG A 10 44.53 25.25 -6.87
N LEU A 11 44.40 24.33 -5.90
CA LEU A 11 44.99 24.50 -4.57
C LEU A 11 46.51 24.66 -4.67
N LEU A 12 47.16 23.94 -5.56
CA LEU A 12 48.61 24.06 -5.80
C LEU A 12 48.99 25.26 -6.68
N GLY A 13 48.01 25.88 -7.37
CA GLY A 13 48.26 26.99 -8.30
C GLY A 13 49.00 26.54 -9.58
N VAL A 14 48.70 25.34 -10.09
CA VAL A 14 49.41 24.73 -11.25
C VAL A 14 48.39 24.26 -12.30
N PHE A 15 48.88 24.09 -13.54
CA PHE A 15 48.18 23.39 -14.60
C PHE A 15 48.21 21.88 -14.39
N THR A 16 47.30 21.14 -15.01
CA THR A 16 47.22 19.68 -14.89
C THR A 16 48.45 18.97 -15.40
N ASN A 17 49.08 19.52 -16.44
CA ASN A 17 50.30 19.01 -17.06
C ASN A 17 51.59 19.62 -16.47
N SER A 18 51.51 20.35 -15.38
CA SER A 18 52.70 20.85 -14.67
C SER A 18 53.57 19.70 -14.20
N SER A 19 54.87 19.85 -14.34
CA SER A 19 55.84 18.83 -13.95
C SER A 19 55.75 18.47 -12.47
N THR A 20 56.16 17.26 -12.12
CA THR A 20 56.22 16.83 -10.71
C THR A 20 57.12 17.77 -9.87
N LYS A 21 58.21 18.25 -10.46
CA LYS A 21 59.13 19.22 -9.86
C LYS A 21 58.40 20.52 -9.49
N GLU A 22 57.60 21.06 -10.39
CA GLU A 22 56.83 22.29 -10.19
C GLU A 22 55.76 22.11 -9.12
N ARG A 23 55.01 21.00 -9.19
CA ARG A 23 53.99 20.64 -8.15
C ARG A 23 54.59 20.56 -6.76
N VAL A 24 55.75 19.87 -6.61
CA VAL A 24 56.48 19.76 -5.33
C VAL A 24 57.03 21.11 -4.85
N ALA A 25 57.56 21.93 -5.76
CA ALA A 25 58.02 23.26 -5.43
C ALA A 25 56.91 24.16 -4.89
N ASN A 26 55.75 24.19 -5.58
CA ASN A 26 54.59 24.97 -5.12
C ASN A 26 54.04 24.44 -3.78
N LEU A 27 53.94 23.12 -3.64
CA LEU A 27 53.53 22.50 -2.38
C LEU A 27 54.43 22.88 -1.22
N THR A 28 55.75 22.81 -1.40
CA THR A 28 56.73 23.18 -0.38
C THR A 28 56.62 24.67 0.00
N LYS A 29 56.47 25.52 -1.01
CA LYS A 29 56.24 26.96 -0.83
C LYS A 29 54.96 27.24 -0.03
N LEU A 30 53.86 26.60 -0.40
CA LEU A 30 52.56 26.73 0.30
C LEU A 30 52.67 26.29 1.77
N LYS A 31 53.27 25.12 2.03
CA LYS A 31 53.50 24.64 3.42
C LYS A 31 54.33 25.61 4.25
N ALA A 32 55.38 26.23 3.65
CA ALA A 32 56.20 27.21 4.33
C ALA A 32 55.44 28.51 4.69
N PHE A 33 54.62 29.02 3.76
CA PHE A 33 53.84 30.24 4.00
C PHE A 33 52.72 30.01 5.02
N LEU A 34 52.04 28.89 4.96
CA LEU A 34 50.96 28.52 5.89
C LEU A 34 51.50 28.39 7.34
N LYS A 35 52.73 27.86 7.52
CA LYS A 35 53.39 27.82 8.85
C LYS A 35 53.54 29.17 9.50
N VAL A 36 53.68 30.25 8.70
CA VAL A 36 53.82 31.63 9.21
C VAL A 36 52.52 32.44 9.08
N GLY A 37 51.38 31.74 8.88
CA GLY A 37 50.06 32.36 8.81
C GLY A 37 49.82 33.23 7.57
N LYS A 38 50.61 33.08 6.51
CA LYS A 38 50.47 33.87 5.28
C LYS A 38 49.77 33.07 4.19
N GLN A 39 48.83 33.70 3.51
CA GLN A 39 48.17 33.17 2.31
C GLN A 39 48.97 33.53 1.04
N ILE A 40 48.94 32.65 0.04
CA ILE A 40 49.47 32.89 -1.28
C ILE A 40 48.30 32.83 -2.27
N SER A 41 48.26 33.74 -3.22
CA SER A 41 47.37 33.68 -4.37
C SER A 41 48.13 33.39 -5.67
N TYR A 42 47.51 32.70 -6.56
CA TYR A 42 48.02 32.37 -7.88
C TYR A 42 47.07 32.89 -8.96
N PRO A 43 47.52 33.18 -10.19
CA PRO A 43 46.63 33.56 -11.29
C PRO A 43 45.54 32.54 -11.55
N LEU A 44 45.84 31.25 -11.36
CA LEU A 44 44.89 30.14 -11.48
C LEU A 44 43.86 30.07 -10.33
N ASP A 45 43.90 30.96 -9.36
CA ASP A 45 42.83 31.06 -8.36
C ASP A 45 41.52 31.61 -8.96
N LEU A 46 41.62 32.36 -10.05
CA LEU A 46 40.49 32.91 -10.84
C LEU A 46 39.43 33.57 -9.94
N PRO A 47 39.79 34.59 -9.17
CA PRO A 47 38.90 35.16 -8.14
C PRO A 47 37.63 35.80 -8.71
N ASP A 48 37.64 36.22 -9.97
CA ASP A 48 36.50 36.83 -10.65
C ASP A 48 35.51 35.75 -11.23
N LEU A 49 35.92 34.48 -11.27
CA LEU A 49 35.18 33.41 -11.90
C LEU A 49 34.79 32.31 -10.89
N LEU A 50 35.57 32.08 -9.88
CA LEU A 50 35.41 31.00 -8.93
C LEU A 50 35.35 31.53 -7.49
N PRO A 51 34.67 30.82 -6.59
CA PRO A 51 34.62 31.19 -5.18
C PRO A 51 36.01 31.41 -4.57
N HIS A 52 36.10 32.30 -3.58
CA HIS A 52 37.35 32.61 -2.89
C HIS A 52 37.99 31.33 -2.34
N LEU A 53 39.27 31.16 -2.63
CA LEU A 53 40.05 29.97 -2.24
C LEU A 53 40.85 30.26 -0.96
N VAL A 54 40.57 29.50 0.08
CA VAL A 54 41.33 29.53 1.34
C VAL A 54 42.20 28.28 1.42
N ARG A 55 43.52 28.49 1.50
CA ARG A 55 44.49 27.39 1.66
C ARG A 55 44.73 27.16 3.14
N THR A 56 44.56 25.93 3.61
CA THR A 56 44.84 25.49 4.97
C THR A 56 45.86 24.36 4.96
N THR A 57 46.53 24.13 6.09
CA THR A 57 47.46 23.01 6.21
C THR A 57 46.79 21.68 5.91
N GLU A 58 45.52 21.57 6.27
CA GLU A 58 44.70 20.37 6.11
C GLU A 58 44.36 20.12 4.64
N ASN A 59 43.78 21.14 3.93
CA ASN A 59 43.42 20.93 2.53
C ASN A 59 44.63 20.74 1.59
N ILE A 60 45.79 21.31 1.95
CA ILE A 60 47.02 21.05 1.21
C ILE A 60 47.56 19.63 1.46
N ALA A 61 47.46 19.09 2.68
CA ALA A 61 47.81 17.67 2.93
C ALA A 61 46.90 16.69 2.16
N ILE A 62 45.62 16.97 2.12
CA ILE A 62 44.64 16.16 1.34
C ILE A 62 44.96 16.20 -0.16
N THR A 63 45.48 17.32 -0.67
CA THR A 63 45.84 17.46 -2.09
C THR A 63 46.91 16.44 -2.53
N GLU A 64 47.91 16.16 -1.68
CA GLU A 64 48.93 15.15 -1.98
C GLU A 64 48.33 13.76 -2.14
N THR A 65 47.40 13.40 -1.25
CA THR A 65 46.70 12.12 -1.31
C THR A 65 45.82 12.02 -2.57
N LYS A 66 45.08 13.08 -2.89
CA LYS A 66 44.20 13.12 -4.09
C LYS A 66 44.97 13.02 -5.40
N LEU A 67 46.20 13.44 -5.47
CA LEU A 67 47.03 13.36 -6.68
C LEU A 67 48.08 12.22 -6.64
N SER A 68 47.92 11.24 -5.74
CA SER A 68 48.87 10.13 -5.59
C SER A 68 48.70 9.03 -6.63
N LEU A 69 47.45 8.73 -7.04
CA LEU A 69 47.13 7.68 -8.00
C LEU A 69 46.87 8.26 -9.39
N PRO A 70 47.32 7.60 -10.48
CA PRO A 70 47.12 8.09 -11.84
C PRO A 70 45.67 8.36 -12.20
N ILE A 71 44.76 7.47 -11.82
CA ILE A 71 43.32 7.62 -12.11
C ILE A 71 42.70 8.83 -11.34
N GLU A 72 43.14 9.08 -10.11
CA GLU A 72 42.72 10.26 -9.36
C GLU A 72 43.29 11.54 -9.94
N GLN A 73 44.58 11.52 -10.39
CA GLN A 73 45.17 12.66 -11.11
C GLN A 73 44.34 12.97 -12.37
N MET A 74 43.94 11.95 -13.11
CA MET A 74 43.12 12.10 -14.33
C MET A 74 41.76 12.70 -13.97
N LYS A 75 41.07 12.15 -12.97
CA LYS A 75 39.78 12.66 -12.47
C LYS A 75 39.80 14.18 -12.21
N TYR A 76 40.79 14.67 -11.53
CA TYR A 76 40.89 16.10 -11.24
C TYR A 76 41.37 16.92 -12.44
N ALA A 77 42.17 16.32 -13.33
CA ALA A 77 42.65 16.96 -14.54
C ALA A 77 41.55 17.24 -15.55
N GLU A 78 40.57 16.35 -15.67
CA GLU A 78 39.37 16.49 -16.52
C GLU A 78 38.54 17.73 -16.18
N PHE A 79 38.67 18.22 -14.96
CA PHE A 79 37.95 19.41 -14.47
C PHE A 79 38.91 20.58 -14.13
N TRP A 80 40.07 20.62 -14.79
CA TRP A 80 41.02 21.73 -14.60
C TRP A 80 41.77 22.05 -15.89
N PHE A 81 42.41 23.20 -15.86
CA PHE A 81 43.07 23.79 -17.01
C PHE A 81 44.42 23.14 -17.31
N VAL A 82 44.76 23.11 -18.61
CA VAL A 82 46.01 22.59 -19.18
C VAL A 82 46.66 23.65 -20.06
N SER A 83 47.99 23.75 -20.05
CA SER A 83 48.75 24.68 -20.89
C SER A 83 49.82 23.93 -21.69
N SER A 84 49.65 23.80 -23.01
CA SER A 84 50.53 23.01 -23.85
C SER A 84 50.90 23.70 -25.17
N SER A 85 50.33 24.88 -25.45
CA SER A 85 50.53 25.59 -26.70
C SER A 85 50.69 27.10 -26.49
N PRO A 86 51.35 27.83 -27.43
CA PRO A 86 51.43 29.29 -27.40
C PRO A 86 50.08 29.98 -27.41
N LEU A 87 49.04 29.35 -27.98
CA LEU A 87 47.67 29.86 -27.95
C LEU A 87 47.11 29.87 -26.52
N ASP A 88 47.46 28.87 -25.71
CA ASP A 88 47.06 28.81 -24.32
C ASP A 88 47.59 29.97 -23.49
N GLU A 89 48.86 30.36 -23.71
CA GLU A 89 49.46 31.53 -23.01
C GLU A 89 48.71 32.82 -23.30
N ILE A 90 48.23 33.02 -24.53
CA ILE A 90 47.45 34.19 -24.94
C ILE A 90 46.07 34.14 -24.30
N ALA A 91 45.40 33.00 -24.43
CA ALA A 91 44.05 32.80 -23.89
C ALA A 91 44.04 32.96 -22.35
N PHE A 92 45.02 32.43 -21.63
CA PHE A 92 45.11 32.55 -20.17
C PHE A 92 45.32 34.00 -19.73
N LYS A 93 45.95 34.88 -20.50
CA LYS A 93 46.03 36.31 -20.19
C LYS A 93 44.64 36.93 -20.12
N HIS A 94 43.76 36.58 -21.03
CA HIS A 94 42.35 37.03 -21.02
C HIS A 94 41.57 36.38 -19.87
N LEU A 95 41.73 35.08 -19.66
CA LEU A 95 41.08 34.37 -18.56
C LEU A 95 41.44 34.94 -17.18
N PHE A 96 42.70 35.23 -16.95
CA PHE A 96 43.19 35.82 -15.69
C PHE A 96 42.73 37.27 -15.48
N ALA A 97 42.32 37.97 -16.57
CA ALA A 97 41.71 39.29 -16.52
C ALA A 97 40.17 39.22 -16.41
N GLY A 98 39.58 38.01 -16.22
CA GLY A 98 38.14 37.80 -16.14
C GLY A 98 37.40 37.74 -17.50
N ASN A 99 38.12 37.93 -18.62
CA ASN A 99 37.54 37.94 -19.98
C ASN A 99 37.43 36.53 -20.56
N VAL A 100 36.45 35.76 -20.07
CA VAL A 100 36.28 34.33 -20.45
C VAL A 100 35.95 34.16 -21.93
N ASP A 101 35.11 35.02 -22.50
CA ASP A 101 34.66 34.92 -23.89
C ASP A 101 35.84 35.16 -24.84
N ASP A 102 36.73 36.10 -24.55
CA ASP A 102 37.93 36.35 -25.32
C ASP A 102 38.87 35.13 -25.26
N ALA A 103 39.03 34.53 -24.09
CA ALA A 103 39.83 33.32 -23.92
C ALA A 103 39.27 32.15 -24.75
N ILE A 104 37.93 31.91 -24.68
CA ILE A 104 37.26 30.87 -25.49
C ILE A 104 37.50 31.13 -26.97
N SER A 105 37.30 32.37 -27.46
CA SER A 105 37.45 32.74 -28.86
C SER A 105 38.89 32.47 -29.40
N ILE A 106 39.91 32.56 -28.52
CA ILE A 106 41.29 32.20 -28.88
C ILE A 106 41.43 30.68 -29.02
N TRP A 107 40.89 29.90 -28.07
CA TRP A 107 40.89 28.44 -28.12
C TRP A 107 40.07 27.87 -29.26
N GLU A 108 39.02 28.53 -29.74
CA GLU A 108 38.20 28.13 -30.87
C GLU A 108 38.93 28.19 -32.23
N LYS A 109 40.03 28.95 -32.33
CA LYS A 109 40.81 29.07 -33.57
C LYS A 109 41.37 27.73 -34.04
N LYS A 110 41.66 26.80 -33.13
CA LYS A 110 42.17 25.48 -33.45
C LYS A 110 41.85 24.47 -32.37
N ASP A 111 41.18 23.38 -32.74
CA ASP A 111 40.95 22.26 -31.83
C ASP A 111 42.25 21.50 -31.58
N THR A 112 42.69 21.57 -30.37
CA THR A 112 43.83 20.82 -29.80
C THR A 112 43.38 20.21 -28.47
N VAL A 113 44.18 19.30 -27.92
CA VAL A 113 43.91 18.74 -26.59
C VAL A 113 43.66 19.85 -25.55
N SER A 114 44.57 20.83 -25.49
CA SER A 114 44.45 21.91 -24.51
C SER A 114 43.27 22.86 -24.78
N SER A 115 43.05 23.20 -26.06
CA SER A 115 41.91 24.11 -26.38
C SER A 115 40.55 23.49 -26.06
N LEU A 116 40.37 22.21 -26.36
CA LEU A 116 39.14 21.48 -26.00
C LEU A 116 38.98 21.36 -24.51
N GLN A 117 40.04 20.90 -23.79
CA GLN A 117 39.99 20.75 -22.33
C GLN A 117 39.70 22.08 -21.64
N ASN A 118 40.35 23.15 -22.01
CA ASN A 118 40.15 24.46 -21.39
C ASN A 118 38.75 25.03 -21.63
N ARG A 119 38.21 24.82 -22.84
CA ARG A 119 36.81 25.18 -23.19
C ARG A 119 35.81 24.34 -22.38
N ILE A 120 36.07 23.03 -22.18
CA ILE A 120 35.23 22.16 -21.33
C ILE A 120 35.17 22.71 -19.91
N VAL A 121 36.34 23.10 -19.31
CA VAL A 121 36.39 23.67 -17.98
C VAL A 121 35.63 25.01 -17.91
N CYS A 122 35.77 25.88 -18.93
CA CYS A 122 34.99 27.11 -19.01
C CYS A 122 33.47 26.85 -19.10
N ALA A 123 33.05 25.87 -19.90
CA ALA A 123 31.67 25.46 -20.02
C ALA A 123 31.12 24.91 -18.68
N CYS A 124 31.90 24.10 -17.97
CA CYS A 124 31.57 23.63 -16.63
C CYS A 124 31.41 24.77 -15.61
N ILE A 125 32.28 25.77 -15.66
CA ILE A 125 32.18 26.97 -14.78
C ILE A 125 30.91 27.75 -15.06
N ARG A 126 30.47 27.81 -16.33
CA ARG A 126 29.24 28.49 -16.76
C ARG A 126 27.98 27.63 -16.67
N GLU A 127 28.12 26.38 -16.26
CA GLU A 127 27.01 25.40 -16.22
C GLU A 127 26.35 25.17 -17.59
N ASP A 128 27.10 25.39 -18.69
CA ASP A 128 26.64 25.10 -20.05
C ASP A 128 26.92 23.63 -20.40
N TYR A 129 26.04 22.75 -19.90
CA TYR A 129 26.22 21.30 -20.07
C TYR A 129 26.09 20.86 -21.53
N SER A 130 25.38 21.62 -22.37
CA SER A 130 25.34 21.33 -23.83
C SER A 130 26.72 21.43 -24.44
N GLN A 131 27.44 22.50 -24.15
CA GLN A 131 28.82 22.68 -24.61
C GLN A 131 29.78 21.69 -23.95
N VAL A 132 29.60 21.38 -22.66
CA VAL A 132 30.40 20.36 -21.96
C VAL A 132 30.36 19.06 -22.75
N PHE A 133 29.19 18.54 -23.13
CA PHE A 133 29.07 17.26 -23.80
C PHE A 133 29.55 17.31 -25.26
N VAL A 134 29.27 18.37 -25.99
CA VAL A 134 29.77 18.54 -27.39
C VAL A 134 31.29 18.53 -27.42
N LEU A 135 31.94 19.32 -26.57
CA LEU A 135 33.40 19.44 -26.52
C LEU A 135 34.06 18.17 -25.98
N SER A 136 33.50 17.59 -24.93
CA SER A 136 34.01 16.36 -24.34
C SER A 136 33.92 15.18 -25.34
N GLN A 137 32.80 15.05 -26.07
CA GLN A 137 32.69 14.02 -27.08
C GLN A 137 33.80 14.11 -28.10
N LYS A 138 34.13 15.34 -28.53
CA LYS A 138 35.26 15.56 -29.47
C LYS A 138 36.61 15.23 -28.82
N LEU A 139 36.85 15.64 -27.58
CA LEU A 139 38.07 15.35 -26.84
C LEU A 139 38.29 13.83 -26.70
N TYR A 140 37.26 13.10 -26.28
CA TYR A 140 37.34 11.65 -26.05
C TYR A 140 37.40 10.85 -27.33
N THR A 141 36.77 11.31 -28.42
CA THR A 141 36.85 10.62 -29.71
C THR A 141 38.20 10.81 -30.36
N ASP A 142 38.72 12.04 -30.39
CA ASP A 142 39.86 12.38 -31.26
C ASP A 142 41.19 12.49 -30.50
N PHE A 143 41.17 12.82 -29.19
CA PHE A 143 42.34 13.28 -28.46
C PHE A 143 42.60 12.65 -27.10
N VAL A 144 41.76 11.71 -26.65
CA VAL A 144 41.81 11.17 -25.26
C VAL A 144 43.20 10.60 -24.92
N GLN A 145 43.83 9.83 -25.82
CA GLN A 145 45.15 9.26 -25.56
C GLN A 145 46.22 10.37 -25.42
N GLN A 146 46.09 11.42 -26.20
CA GLN A 146 47.01 12.57 -26.13
C GLN A 146 46.77 13.34 -24.81
N PHE A 147 45.54 13.46 -24.37
CA PHE A 147 45.20 14.10 -23.09
C PHE A 147 45.78 13.32 -21.90
N ILE A 148 45.61 12.00 -21.88
CA ILE A 148 46.19 11.12 -20.87
C ILE A 148 47.72 11.28 -20.82
N THR A 149 48.34 11.20 -21.99
CA THR A 149 49.81 11.38 -22.09
C THR A 149 50.27 12.75 -21.63
N LEU A 150 49.52 13.81 -21.91
CA LEU A 150 49.85 15.18 -21.53
C LEU A 150 49.81 15.39 -19.99
N VAL A 151 48.85 14.72 -19.34
CA VAL A 151 48.66 14.84 -17.88
C VAL A 151 49.57 13.89 -17.08
N LEU A 152 49.63 12.62 -17.52
CA LEU A 152 50.26 11.54 -16.74
C LEU A 152 51.63 11.08 -17.28
N GLY A 153 51.97 11.46 -18.51
CA GLY A 153 53.17 10.98 -19.20
C GLY A 153 52.93 9.71 -20.05
N ASN A 154 53.98 9.26 -20.73
CA ASN A 154 53.87 8.14 -21.72
C ASN A 154 53.61 6.77 -21.08
N ASP A 155 54.03 6.59 -19.83
CA ASP A 155 53.93 5.31 -19.11
C ASP A 155 52.65 5.22 -18.24
N ALA A 156 51.65 6.02 -18.57
CA ALA A 156 50.42 6.08 -17.81
C ALA A 156 49.59 4.77 -17.85
N ALA A 157 49.27 4.24 -16.68
CA ALA A 157 48.43 3.04 -16.52
C ALA A 157 46.92 3.37 -16.53
N VAL A 158 46.49 4.36 -17.31
CA VAL A 158 45.06 4.74 -17.44
C VAL A 158 44.67 4.58 -18.90
N THR A 159 43.64 3.83 -19.18
CA THR A 159 43.11 3.61 -20.54
C THR A 159 42.14 4.74 -20.95
N PRO A 160 41.91 4.98 -22.24
CA PRO A 160 40.91 5.90 -22.75
C PRO A 160 39.52 5.69 -22.15
N SER A 161 39.09 4.43 -22.04
CA SER A 161 37.79 4.09 -21.48
C SER A 161 37.68 4.37 -19.96
N GLU A 162 38.76 4.16 -19.21
CA GLU A 162 38.77 4.51 -17.78
C GLU A 162 38.68 6.02 -17.56
N ALA A 163 39.40 6.83 -18.36
CA ALA A 163 39.32 8.28 -18.32
C ALA A 163 37.90 8.76 -18.67
N GLU A 164 37.33 8.28 -19.76
CA GLU A 164 35.97 8.59 -20.18
C GLU A 164 34.94 8.26 -19.09
N ASN A 165 35.04 7.08 -18.48
CA ASN A 165 34.17 6.65 -17.41
C ASN A 165 34.29 7.55 -16.15
N VAL A 166 35.52 7.90 -15.77
CA VAL A 166 35.79 8.80 -14.63
C VAL A 166 35.21 10.19 -14.86
N PHE A 167 35.33 10.72 -16.07
CA PHE A 167 34.70 12.00 -16.44
C PHE A 167 33.19 11.97 -16.29
N LEU A 168 32.52 10.99 -16.91
CA LEU A 168 31.06 10.85 -16.89
C LEU A 168 30.56 10.62 -15.47
N ASP A 169 31.22 9.76 -14.72
CA ASP A 169 30.88 9.43 -13.34
C ASP A 169 31.00 10.66 -12.44
N THR A 170 32.11 11.40 -12.58
CA THR A 170 32.35 12.59 -11.76
C THR A 170 31.37 13.70 -12.09
N LEU A 171 31.06 13.91 -13.39
CA LEU A 171 30.09 14.91 -13.80
C LEU A 171 28.68 14.56 -13.28
N CYS A 172 28.30 13.28 -13.36
CA CYS A 172 27.05 12.79 -12.81
C CYS A 172 26.93 12.98 -11.29
N ASP A 173 28.01 12.70 -10.55
CA ASP A 173 28.05 12.85 -9.08
C ASP A 173 28.04 14.33 -8.63
N GLU A 174 28.62 15.24 -9.40
CA GLU A 174 28.71 16.69 -9.09
C GLU A 174 27.44 17.47 -9.46
N VAL A 175 26.76 17.07 -10.53
CA VAL A 175 25.66 17.84 -11.12
C VAL A 175 24.31 17.14 -10.94
N GLY A 176 24.28 15.83 -11.09
CA GLY A 176 23.07 15.03 -11.09
C GLY A 176 22.68 14.56 -12.49
N ALA A 177 22.29 13.30 -12.59
CA ALA A 177 21.92 12.68 -13.86
C ALA A 177 20.69 13.32 -14.52
N ASP A 178 19.74 13.76 -13.75
CA ASP A 178 18.51 14.43 -14.20
C ASP A 178 18.80 15.75 -14.92
N ILE A 179 19.84 16.47 -14.51
CA ILE A 179 20.26 17.72 -15.12
C ILE A 179 21.05 17.47 -16.40
N ILE A 180 21.97 16.48 -16.40
CA ILE A 180 22.90 16.29 -17.52
C ILE A 180 22.33 15.44 -18.66
N LEU A 181 21.47 14.46 -18.40
CA LEU A 181 20.92 13.56 -19.41
C LEU A 181 20.24 14.25 -20.62
N PRO A 182 19.50 15.35 -20.45
CA PRO A 182 18.92 16.07 -21.59
C PRO A 182 19.94 16.64 -22.58
N HIS A 183 21.20 16.88 -22.13
CA HIS A 183 22.26 17.48 -22.92
C HIS A 183 23.17 16.46 -23.63
N ILE A 184 23.01 15.15 -23.31
CA ILE A 184 23.82 14.09 -23.88
C ILE A 184 23.24 13.62 -25.21
N THR A 185 23.98 13.81 -26.31
CA THR A 185 23.63 13.32 -27.63
C THR A 185 24.21 11.95 -27.93
N ASN A 186 25.32 11.58 -27.28
CA ASN A 186 25.94 10.26 -27.40
C ASN A 186 25.10 9.21 -26.67
N GLU A 187 24.57 8.24 -27.43
CA GLU A 187 23.67 7.20 -26.89
C GLU A 187 24.37 6.27 -25.90
N GLU A 188 25.64 5.97 -26.07
CA GLU A 188 26.42 5.12 -25.16
C GLU A 188 26.59 5.81 -23.80
N TRP A 189 26.95 7.09 -23.80
CA TRP A 189 27.04 7.90 -22.58
C TRP A 189 25.70 8.03 -21.86
N ARG A 190 24.63 8.26 -22.64
CA ARG A 190 23.27 8.31 -22.11
C ARG A 190 22.87 6.99 -21.44
N ARG A 191 23.18 5.86 -22.10
CA ARG A 191 22.92 4.53 -21.55
C ARG A 191 23.72 4.28 -20.29
N GLN A 192 25.02 4.59 -20.28
CA GLN A 192 25.90 4.38 -19.12
C GLN A 192 25.46 5.16 -17.89
N ILE A 193 25.18 6.46 -18.03
CA ILE A 193 24.71 7.31 -16.92
C ILE A 193 23.31 6.86 -16.48
N GLY A 194 22.43 6.52 -17.42
CA GLY A 194 21.11 5.99 -17.12
C GLY A 194 21.19 4.71 -16.29
N GLU A 195 21.96 3.73 -16.71
CA GLU A 195 22.13 2.47 -15.97
C GLU A 195 22.70 2.69 -14.57
N LYS A 196 23.71 3.54 -14.43
CA LYS A 196 24.33 3.87 -13.14
C LYS A 196 23.31 4.47 -12.16
N THR A 197 22.42 5.33 -12.65
CA THR A 197 21.42 6.03 -11.84
C THR A 197 20.22 5.14 -11.51
N ILE A 198 19.79 4.31 -12.45
CA ILE A 198 18.60 3.48 -12.33
C ILE A 198 18.86 2.24 -11.46
N LYS A 199 20.03 1.59 -11.57
CA LYS A 199 20.36 0.37 -10.83
C LYS A 199 20.17 0.49 -9.30
N PRO A 200 20.65 1.53 -8.62
CA PRO A 200 20.41 1.69 -7.19
C PRO A 200 18.92 1.77 -6.86
N ILE A 201 18.14 2.56 -7.60
CA ILE A 201 16.69 2.71 -7.39
C ILE A 201 15.98 1.36 -7.55
N ILE A 202 16.34 0.59 -8.58
CA ILE A 202 15.79 -0.74 -8.82
C ILE A 202 16.13 -1.68 -7.66
N ASN A 203 17.39 -1.69 -7.22
CA ASN A 203 17.84 -2.52 -6.10
C ASN A 203 17.09 -2.18 -4.80
N ASP A 204 16.86 -0.91 -4.53
CA ASP A 204 16.10 -0.45 -3.37
C ASP A 204 14.65 -0.92 -3.43
N ILE A 205 14.01 -0.82 -4.61
CA ILE A 205 12.64 -1.34 -4.82
C ILE A 205 12.60 -2.86 -4.63
N GLN A 206 13.54 -3.60 -5.22
CA GLN A 206 13.59 -5.05 -5.11
C GLN A 206 13.85 -5.51 -3.67
N SER A 207 14.74 -4.82 -2.96
CA SER A 207 15.00 -5.06 -1.54
C SER A 207 13.75 -4.82 -0.69
N ALA A 208 13.04 -3.71 -0.94
CA ALA A 208 11.80 -3.39 -0.25
C ALA A 208 10.70 -4.45 -0.50
N ILE A 209 10.57 -4.94 -1.75
CA ILE A 209 9.68 -6.05 -2.10
C ILE A 209 10.06 -7.31 -1.31
N GLY A 210 11.35 -7.69 -1.32
CA GLY A 210 11.84 -8.87 -0.61
C GLY A 210 11.55 -8.82 0.90
N VAL A 211 11.73 -7.65 1.53
CA VAL A 211 11.39 -7.43 2.94
C VAL A 211 9.89 -7.64 3.18
N ALA A 212 9.03 -7.15 2.30
CA ALA A 212 7.59 -7.32 2.43
C ALA A 212 7.17 -8.79 2.20
N GLU A 213 7.73 -9.47 1.21
CA GLU A 213 7.47 -10.89 0.94
C GLU A 213 7.90 -11.77 2.12
N ALA A 214 9.02 -11.48 2.76
CA ALA A 214 9.52 -12.20 3.93
C ALA A 214 8.61 -12.10 5.17
N THR A 215 7.59 -11.23 5.18
CA THR A 215 6.58 -11.17 6.26
C THR A 215 5.41 -12.12 6.07
N ARG A 216 5.34 -12.84 4.94
CA ARG A 216 4.28 -13.83 4.70
C ARG A 216 4.32 -14.91 5.79
N GLY A 217 3.19 -15.15 6.44
CA GLY A 217 3.07 -16.08 7.56
C GLY A 217 3.61 -15.61 8.91
N LYS A 218 4.12 -14.37 9.03
CA LYS A 218 4.62 -13.82 10.32
C LYS A 218 3.56 -13.09 11.15
N GLY A 219 2.30 -13.21 10.78
CA GLY A 219 1.16 -12.65 11.49
C GLY A 219 0.57 -11.40 10.79
N ILE A 220 -0.70 -11.16 11.10
CA ILE A 220 -1.59 -10.20 10.44
C ILE A 220 -1.02 -8.76 10.48
N THR A 221 -0.62 -8.32 11.68
CA THR A 221 -0.10 -6.96 11.90
C THR A 221 1.23 -6.74 11.17
N ALA A 222 2.12 -7.75 11.19
CA ALA A 222 3.41 -7.67 10.50
C ALA A 222 3.20 -7.54 8.99
N ARG A 223 2.26 -8.30 8.44
CA ARG A 223 1.93 -8.31 7.02
C ARG A 223 1.33 -6.97 6.56
N TYR A 224 0.38 -6.40 7.32
CA TYR A 224 -0.19 -5.10 7.04
C TYR A 224 0.85 -3.98 7.09
N ASN A 225 1.66 -3.95 8.15
CA ASN A 225 2.70 -2.93 8.32
C ASN A 225 3.75 -3.01 7.21
N ALA A 226 4.09 -4.21 6.74
CA ALA A 226 4.97 -4.39 5.60
C ALA A 226 4.37 -3.79 4.31
N GLY A 227 3.07 -4.02 4.05
CA GLY A 227 2.37 -3.42 2.94
C GLY A 227 2.34 -1.90 3.00
N VAL A 228 2.07 -1.32 4.17
CA VAL A 228 2.09 0.14 4.38
C VAL A 228 3.49 0.72 4.19
N LYS A 229 4.52 0.06 4.70
CA LYS A 229 5.92 0.48 4.52
C LYS A 229 6.32 0.44 3.05
N LEU A 230 5.98 -0.66 2.36
CA LEU A 230 6.27 -0.81 0.94
C LEU A 230 5.54 0.25 0.10
N MET A 231 4.29 0.56 0.42
CA MET A 231 3.54 1.64 -0.21
C MET A 231 4.24 3.00 -0.06
N LYS A 232 4.74 3.34 1.14
CA LYS A 232 5.47 4.59 1.37
C LYS A 232 6.79 4.64 0.60
N GLN A 233 7.53 3.54 0.55
CA GLN A 233 8.76 3.44 -0.23
C GLN A 233 8.47 3.57 -1.74
N ALA A 234 7.39 2.95 -2.22
CA ALA A 234 6.95 3.09 -3.60
C ALA A 234 6.62 4.55 -3.98
N GLN A 235 5.98 5.30 -3.08
CA GLN A 235 5.69 6.72 -3.29
C GLN A 235 6.95 7.58 -3.46
N GLN A 236 8.07 7.16 -2.88
CA GLN A 236 9.35 7.87 -2.98
C GLN A 236 10.17 7.42 -4.20
N LEU A 237 10.22 6.11 -4.47
CA LEU A 237 11.14 5.53 -5.45
C LEU A 237 10.56 5.48 -6.89
N LEU A 238 9.24 5.25 -7.06
CA LEU A 238 8.64 5.20 -8.40
C LEU A 238 8.73 6.53 -9.17
N PRO A 239 8.51 7.71 -8.57
CA PRO A 239 8.72 8.97 -9.27
C PRO A 239 10.17 9.16 -9.74
N GLN A 240 11.16 8.74 -8.92
CA GLN A 240 12.57 8.79 -9.30
C GLN A 240 12.84 7.86 -10.49
N LEU A 241 12.35 6.62 -10.44
CA LEU A 241 12.49 5.67 -11.55
C LEU A 241 11.80 6.19 -12.83
N LYS A 242 10.63 6.81 -12.70
CA LYS A 242 9.86 7.38 -13.82
C LYS A 242 10.57 8.56 -14.49
N ALA A 243 11.43 9.29 -13.79
CA ALA A 243 12.22 10.36 -14.37
C ALA A 243 13.21 9.84 -15.42
N PHE A 244 13.66 8.60 -15.28
CA PHE A 244 14.63 7.97 -16.19
C PHE A 244 14.02 6.95 -17.16
N LEU A 245 12.98 6.23 -16.72
CA LEU A 245 12.29 5.22 -17.52
C LEU A 245 10.83 5.64 -17.72
N PRO A 246 10.39 5.87 -18.96
CA PRO A 246 8.99 6.18 -19.25
C PRO A 246 8.10 4.98 -18.87
N THR A 247 6.83 5.24 -18.59
CA THR A 247 5.85 4.18 -18.21
C THR A 247 5.60 3.15 -19.32
N THR A 248 6.03 3.43 -20.55
CA THR A 248 5.99 2.51 -21.69
C THR A 248 7.20 1.57 -21.72
N ASP A 249 8.23 1.85 -20.93
CA ASP A 249 9.42 1.00 -20.84
C ASP A 249 9.07 -0.32 -20.17
N VAL A 250 9.56 -1.43 -20.75
CA VAL A 250 9.27 -2.79 -20.25
C VAL A 250 9.84 -3.01 -18.85
N GLN A 251 11.02 -2.46 -18.56
CA GLN A 251 11.68 -2.60 -17.26
C GLN A 251 10.88 -1.84 -16.18
N TYR A 252 10.42 -0.61 -16.50
CA TYR A 252 9.53 0.14 -15.61
C TYR A 252 8.25 -0.64 -15.32
N GLN A 253 7.60 -1.17 -16.37
CA GLN A 253 6.35 -1.94 -16.22
C GLN A 253 6.54 -3.15 -15.32
N MET A 254 7.59 -3.95 -15.55
CA MET A 254 7.88 -5.14 -14.75
C MET A 254 8.08 -4.80 -13.27
N ILE A 255 8.79 -3.71 -12.98
CA ILE A 255 9.07 -3.29 -11.59
C ILE A 255 7.81 -2.75 -10.93
N ALA A 256 7.07 -1.87 -11.60
CA ALA A 256 5.83 -1.28 -11.09
C ALA A 256 4.76 -2.35 -10.84
N ASP A 257 4.63 -3.32 -11.75
CA ASP A 257 3.67 -4.41 -11.62
C ASP A 257 4.04 -5.34 -10.46
N LYS A 258 5.31 -5.75 -10.34
CA LYS A 258 5.76 -6.58 -9.21
C LYS A 258 5.54 -5.88 -7.87
N LEU A 259 5.88 -4.60 -7.79
CA LEU A 259 5.69 -3.77 -6.60
C LEU A 259 4.20 -3.65 -6.23
N GLY A 260 3.36 -3.31 -7.22
CA GLY A 260 1.92 -3.19 -7.03
C GLY A 260 1.26 -4.50 -6.61
N LEU A 261 1.59 -5.60 -7.27
CA LEU A 261 1.07 -6.92 -6.93
C LEU A 261 1.52 -7.39 -5.53
N THR A 262 2.73 -7.03 -5.09
CA THR A 262 3.19 -7.33 -3.72
C THR A 262 2.39 -6.52 -2.68
N ILE A 263 2.13 -5.23 -2.94
CA ILE A 263 1.28 -4.40 -2.07
C ILE A 263 -0.16 -4.92 -2.04
N LEU A 264 -0.72 -5.29 -3.20
CA LEU A 264 -2.03 -5.93 -3.32
C LEU A 264 -2.10 -7.18 -2.44
N GLN A 265 -1.11 -8.07 -2.56
CA GLN A 265 -1.09 -9.31 -1.80
C GLN A 265 -0.99 -9.07 -0.28
N CYS A 266 -0.25 -8.04 0.17
CA CYS A 266 -0.27 -7.65 1.59
C CYS A 266 -1.67 -7.23 2.06
N GLY A 267 -2.42 -6.53 1.22
CA GLY A 267 -3.80 -6.14 1.50
C GLY A 267 -4.76 -7.33 1.54
N ILE A 268 -4.61 -8.29 0.61
CA ILE A 268 -5.42 -9.52 0.57
C ILE A 268 -5.14 -10.38 1.81
N ASP A 269 -3.87 -10.67 2.11
CA ASP A 269 -3.47 -11.48 3.26
C ASP A 269 -4.00 -10.86 4.57
N TYR A 270 -3.85 -9.53 4.72
CA TYR A 270 -4.38 -8.82 5.89
C TYR A 270 -5.89 -8.93 6.02
N PHE A 271 -6.63 -8.77 4.93
CA PHE A 271 -8.09 -8.87 4.95
C PHE A 271 -8.56 -10.29 5.30
N ASN A 272 -7.94 -11.31 4.71
CA ASN A 272 -8.34 -12.70 4.92
C ASN A 272 -8.10 -13.19 6.35
N ASP A 273 -7.01 -12.73 6.96
CA ASP A 273 -6.59 -13.23 8.28
C ASP A 273 -7.11 -12.36 9.44
N SER A 274 -7.65 -11.16 9.16
CA SER A 274 -8.05 -10.19 10.20
C SER A 274 -9.53 -10.25 10.54
N GLU A 275 -9.84 -10.38 11.82
CA GLU A 275 -11.21 -10.25 12.34
C GLU A 275 -11.59 -8.80 12.72
N ALA A 276 -10.69 -7.83 12.50
CA ALA A 276 -10.94 -6.44 12.89
C ALA A 276 -12.02 -5.79 12.01
N ALA A 277 -12.91 -5.03 12.61
CA ALA A 277 -14.01 -4.35 11.93
C ALA A 277 -13.56 -3.39 10.82
N ASP A 278 -12.36 -2.81 10.93
CA ASP A 278 -11.78 -1.89 9.98
C ASP A 278 -10.85 -2.56 8.96
N ALA A 279 -10.65 -3.88 9.05
CA ALA A 279 -9.79 -4.63 8.16
C ALA A 279 -10.11 -4.42 6.67
N PRO A 280 -11.38 -4.47 6.22
CA PRO A 280 -11.72 -4.23 4.82
C PRO A 280 -11.31 -2.83 4.35
N ARG A 281 -11.52 -1.80 5.17
CA ARG A 281 -11.16 -0.41 4.84
C ARG A 281 -9.65 -0.20 4.80
N ASN A 282 -8.91 -0.84 5.69
CA ASN A 282 -7.45 -0.78 5.73
C ASN A 282 -6.82 -1.54 4.55
N ALA A 283 -7.33 -2.73 4.23
CA ALA A 283 -6.91 -3.48 3.04
C ALA A 283 -7.20 -2.71 1.75
N MET A 284 -8.36 -2.04 1.66
CA MET A 284 -8.74 -1.22 0.51
C MET A 284 -7.73 -0.11 0.21
N LYS A 285 -7.13 0.50 1.24
CA LYS A 285 -6.08 1.54 1.03
C LYS A 285 -4.88 0.97 0.28
N LEU A 286 -4.43 -0.23 0.65
CA LEU A 286 -3.32 -0.90 -0.03
C LEU A 286 -3.70 -1.32 -1.45
N GLN A 287 -4.88 -1.92 -1.63
CA GLN A 287 -5.33 -2.41 -2.93
C GLN A 287 -5.57 -1.28 -3.93
N ARG A 288 -6.15 -0.15 -3.52
CA ARG A 288 -6.32 1.03 -4.38
C ARG A 288 -4.99 1.64 -4.78
N TYR A 289 -4.04 1.72 -3.85
CA TYR A 289 -2.71 2.20 -4.19
C TYR A 289 -2.01 1.25 -5.18
N ALA A 290 -2.08 -0.06 -4.96
CA ALA A 290 -1.57 -1.05 -5.90
C ALA A 290 -2.13 -0.85 -7.31
N LEU A 291 -3.46 -0.70 -7.44
CA LEU A 291 -4.12 -0.41 -8.71
C LEU A 291 -3.62 0.88 -9.38
N SER A 292 -3.26 1.90 -8.59
CA SER A 292 -2.80 3.18 -9.12
C SER A 292 -1.40 3.14 -9.72
N ILE A 293 -0.57 2.17 -9.36
CA ILE A 293 0.84 2.09 -9.80
C ILE A 293 1.11 1.01 -10.84
N VAL A 294 0.29 -0.04 -10.92
CA VAL A 294 0.46 -1.10 -11.92
C VAL A 294 0.20 -0.58 -13.34
N VAL A 295 0.97 -1.06 -14.30
CA VAL A 295 0.93 -0.61 -15.70
C VAL A 295 0.44 -1.70 -16.64
N GLY A 296 0.93 -2.93 -16.48
CA GLY A 296 0.59 -4.07 -17.32
C GLY A 296 -0.89 -4.46 -17.20
N LYS A 297 -1.47 -4.89 -18.31
CA LYS A 297 -2.90 -5.24 -18.39
C LYS A 297 -3.31 -6.29 -17.36
N MET A 298 -2.56 -7.39 -17.27
CA MET A 298 -2.88 -8.48 -16.34
C MET A 298 -2.82 -8.03 -14.88
N ALA A 299 -1.82 -7.23 -14.51
CA ALA A 299 -1.69 -6.68 -13.17
C ALA A 299 -2.84 -5.72 -12.84
N LYS A 300 -3.22 -4.85 -13.80
CA LYS A 300 -4.37 -3.94 -13.65
C LYS A 300 -5.68 -4.69 -13.48
N ASP A 301 -5.93 -5.69 -14.31
CA ASP A 301 -7.16 -6.48 -14.25
C ASP A 301 -7.27 -7.18 -12.89
N ARG A 302 -6.20 -7.81 -12.41
CA ARG A 302 -6.15 -8.43 -11.08
C ARG A 302 -6.37 -7.42 -9.94
N CYS A 303 -5.70 -6.28 -9.97
CA CYS A 303 -5.89 -5.25 -8.94
C CYS A 303 -7.31 -4.70 -8.95
N LYS A 304 -7.88 -4.45 -10.13
CA LYS A 304 -9.24 -3.95 -10.29
C LYS A 304 -10.26 -4.93 -9.74
N GLU A 305 -10.16 -6.20 -10.12
CA GLU A 305 -11.06 -7.25 -9.63
C GLU A 305 -11.06 -7.33 -8.09
N ASN A 306 -9.88 -7.32 -7.46
CA ASN A 306 -9.78 -7.34 -5.99
C ASN A 306 -10.37 -6.09 -5.34
N VAL A 307 -10.14 -4.90 -5.91
CA VAL A 307 -10.74 -3.65 -5.43
C VAL A 307 -12.27 -3.70 -5.55
N ASP A 308 -12.80 -4.20 -6.68
CA ASP A 308 -14.25 -4.29 -6.91
C ASP A 308 -14.92 -5.30 -5.95
N ILE A 309 -14.27 -6.44 -5.70
CA ILE A 309 -14.74 -7.43 -4.71
C ILE A 309 -14.76 -6.82 -3.31
N LEU A 310 -13.65 -6.22 -2.90
CA LEU A 310 -13.54 -5.64 -1.56
C LEU A 310 -14.48 -4.44 -1.38
N GLN A 311 -14.73 -3.66 -2.44
CA GLN A 311 -15.71 -2.57 -2.41
C GLN A 311 -17.12 -3.09 -2.16
N LYS A 312 -17.54 -4.15 -2.85
CA LYS A 312 -18.84 -4.81 -2.60
C LYS A 312 -18.95 -5.30 -1.15
N ILE A 313 -17.87 -5.83 -0.59
CA ILE A 313 -17.87 -6.25 0.83
C ILE A 313 -18.04 -5.03 1.73
N ILE A 314 -17.30 -3.95 1.49
CA ILE A 314 -17.38 -2.71 2.28
C ILE A 314 -18.78 -2.08 2.21
N ASP A 315 -19.40 -2.10 1.02
CA ASP A 315 -20.75 -1.54 0.81
C ASP A 315 -21.83 -2.34 1.57
N ASN A 316 -21.56 -3.62 1.85
CA ASN A 316 -22.45 -4.49 2.62
C ASN A 316 -22.09 -4.57 4.12
N LEU A 317 -21.00 -3.92 4.56
CA LEU A 317 -20.65 -3.89 5.98
C LEU A 317 -21.61 -3.01 6.78
N PRO A 318 -21.92 -3.43 8.00
CA PRO A 318 -22.64 -2.55 8.91
C PRO A 318 -21.87 -1.25 9.15
N PRO A 319 -22.54 -0.15 9.48
CA PRO A 319 -21.88 1.06 9.94
C PRO A 319 -20.95 0.76 11.11
N SER A 320 -19.76 1.33 11.10
CA SER A 320 -18.71 1.06 12.11
C SER A 320 -19.17 1.28 13.56
N GLU A 321 -20.13 2.19 13.76
CA GLU A 321 -20.72 2.57 15.05
C GLU A 321 -21.53 1.43 15.71
N VAL A 322 -22.02 0.49 14.90
CA VAL A 322 -22.90 -0.61 15.35
C VAL A 322 -22.33 -1.99 15.06
N PHE A 323 -21.05 -2.08 14.72
CA PHE A 323 -20.42 -3.34 14.35
C PHE A 323 -20.49 -4.40 15.46
N ALA A 324 -20.35 -3.99 16.72
CA ALA A 324 -20.42 -4.89 17.85
C ALA A 324 -21.84 -5.44 18.06
N GLU A 325 -22.85 -4.59 17.93
CA GLU A 325 -24.27 -4.96 18.02
C GLU A 325 -24.67 -5.87 16.87
N ASP A 326 -24.26 -5.51 15.65
CA ASP A 326 -24.51 -6.31 14.46
C ASP A 326 -23.95 -7.72 14.60
N ARG A 327 -22.68 -7.84 15.01
CA ARG A 327 -22.03 -9.13 15.25
C ARG A 327 -22.77 -9.95 16.31
N ALA A 328 -23.15 -9.33 17.44
CA ALA A 328 -23.86 -10.02 18.51
C ALA A 328 -25.21 -10.57 18.02
N ILE A 329 -25.96 -9.79 17.22
CA ILE A 329 -27.23 -10.24 16.66
C ILE A 329 -27.04 -11.40 15.68
N HIS A 330 -26.02 -11.34 14.83
CA HIS A 330 -25.72 -12.42 13.89
C HIS A 330 -25.28 -13.71 14.61
N GLU A 331 -24.55 -13.62 15.72
CA GLU A 331 -24.20 -14.76 16.56
C GLU A 331 -25.42 -15.41 17.19
N GLU A 332 -26.37 -14.62 17.67
CA GLU A 332 -27.65 -15.14 18.20
C GLU A 332 -28.53 -15.76 17.10
N LEU A 333 -28.59 -15.14 15.92
CA LEU A 333 -29.29 -15.73 14.75
C LEU A 333 -28.67 -17.06 14.32
N LYS A 334 -27.33 -17.16 14.32
CA LYS A 334 -26.64 -18.41 13.99
C LYS A 334 -26.97 -19.52 15.00
N LYS A 335 -26.88 -19.23 16.30
CA LYS A 335 -27.28 -20.18 17.36
C LYS A 335 -28.73 -20.61 17.21
N PHE A 336 -29.62 -19.66 16.90
CA PHE A 336 -31.03 -19.92 16.69
C PHE A 336 -31.29 -20.89 15.53
N CYS A 337 -30.59 -20.75 14.40
CA CYS A 337 -30.73 -21.64 13.26
C CYS A 337 -30.31 -23.10 13.54
N GLU A 338 -29.55 -23.36 14.60
CA GLU A 338 -29.16 -24.70 15.02
C GLU A 338 -30.18 -25.38 15.95
N LEU A 339 -31.19 -24.62 16.39
CA LEU A 339 -32.22 -25.08 17.33
C LEU A 339 -33.48 -25.55 16.61
N PRO A 340 -34.27 -26.47 17.22
CA PRO A 340 -35.58 -26.86 16.65
C PRO A 340 -36.58 -25.68 16.58
N ASP A 341 -37.50 -25.74 15.65
CA ASP A 341 -38.55 -24.73 15.46
C ASP A 341 -39.57 -24.74 16.59
N LYS A 342 -39.20 -24.10 17.70
CA LYS A 342 -40.01 -23.97 18.92
C LYS A 342 -40.20 -22.51 19.32
N ILE A 343 -41.41 -22.19 19.85
CA ILE A 343 -41.79 -20.87 20.33
C ILE A 343 -40.83 -20.37 21.42
N ILE A 344 -40.37 -21.26 22.28
CA ILE A 344 -39.45 -20.89 23.37
C ILE A 344 -38.10 -20.36 22.82
N HIS A 345 -37.62 -20.90 21.70
CA HIS A 345 -36.41 -20.42 21.04
C HIS A 345 -36.63 -19.06 20.39
N ALA A 346 -37.83 -18.81 19.82
CA ALA A 346 -38.22 -17.49 19.33
C ALA A 346 -38.22 -16.43 20.44
N VAL A 347 -38.74 -16.75 21.62
CA VAL A 347 -38.69 -15.86 22.81
C VAL A 347 -37.26 -15.56 23.18
N THR A 348 -36.40 -16.57 23.22
CA THR A 348 -34.97 -16.43 23.55
C THR A 348 -34.27 -15.52 22.56
N LEU A 349 -34.46 -15.75 21.25
CA LEU A 349 -33.88 -14.90 20.19
C LEU A 349 -34.30 -13.44 20.35
N LEU A 350 -35.60 -13.18 20.47
CA LEU A 350 -36.14 -11.82 20.62
C LEU A 350 -35.56 -11.11 21.85
N ASN A 351 -35.51 -11.79 23.00
CA ASN A 351 -34.97 -11.21 24.24
C ASN A 351 -33.46 -10.94 24.18
N ASN A 352 -32.68 -11.86 23.62
CA ASN A 352 -31.23 -11.72 23.49
C ASN A 352 -30.83 -10.61 22.52
N THR A 353 -31.57 -10.47 21.40
CA THR A 353 -31.25 -9.48 20.37
C THR A 353 -31.80 -8.08 20.68
N ARG A 354 -32.85 -7.96 21.51
CA ARG A 354 -33.50 -6.69 21.83
C ARG A 354 -32.53 -5.58 22.32
N PRO A 355 -31.64 -5.81 23.29
CA PRO A 355 -30.75 -4.74 23.77
C PRO A 355 -29.80 -4.25 22.66
N HIS A 356 -29.33 -5.15 21.79
CA HIS A 356 -28.46 -4.80 20.67
C HIS A 356 -29.22 -3.99 19.62
N LEU A 357 -30.44 -4.40 19.25
CA LEU A 357 -31.30 -3.65 18.35
C LEU A 357 -31.68 -2.27 18.89
N GLN A 358 -31.93 -2.16 20.19
CA GLN A 358 -32.19 -0.85 20.85
C GLN A 358 -30.98 0.07 20.77
N SER A 359 -29.77 -0.44 21.02
CA SER A 359 -28.52 0.32 20.86
C SER A 359 -28.33 0.77 19.41
N MET A 360 -28.55 -0.12 18.44
CA MET A 360 -28.49 0.23 17.01
C MET A 360 -29.51 1.32 16.65
N LYS A 361 -30.75 1.22 17.13
CA LYS A 361 -31.79 2.23 16.92
C LYS A 361 -31.40 3.59 17.47
N GLN A 362 -30.75 3.64 18.63
CA GLN A 362 -30.28 4.89 19.25
C GLN A 362 -29.14 5.53 18.44
N LYS A 363 -28.23 4.71 17.89
CA LYS A 363 -27.06 5.18 17.12
C LYS A 363 -27.42 5.58 15.68
N LEU A 364 -28.25 4.80 15.03
CA LEU A 364 -28.54 4.94 13.58
C LEU A 364 -29.88 5.63 13.28
N GLY A 365 -30.80 5.64 14.24
CA GLY A 365 -32.18 6.11 14.06
C GLY A 365 -33.13 5.04 13.53
N ILE A 366 -34.44 5.24 13.78
CA ILE A 366 -35.52 4.28 13.47
C ILE A 366 -35.67 4.00 11.97
N ASN A 367 -35.33 4.95 11.10
CA ASN A 367 -35.49 4.84 9.65
C ASN A 367 -34.25 4.29 8.92
N ASN A 368 -33.22 3.88 9.66
CA ASN A 368 -32.01 3.36 9.05
C ASN A 368 -32.30 1.99 8.43
N SER A 369 -31.93 1.82 7.15
CA SER A 369 -32.23 0.59 6.39
C SER A 369 -31.52 -0.64 6.94
N HIS A 370 -30.27 -0.51 7.44
CA HIS A 370 -29.53 -1.63 8.01
C HIS A 370 -30.17 -2.12 9.31
N TYR A 371 -30.51 -1.18 10.20
CA TYR A 371 -31.25 -1.48 11.44
C TYR A 371 -32.57 -2.17 11.16
N LEU A 372 -33.39 -1.61 10.24
CA LEU A 372 -34.70 -2.16 9.93
C LEU A 372 -34.61 -3.57 9.32
N LYS A 373 -33.66 -3.81 8.39
CA LYS A 373 -33.42 -5.13 7.81
C LYS A 373 -33.08 -6.16 8.87
N LEU A 374 -32.15 -5.83 9.77
CA LEU A 374 -31.69 -6.76 10.80
C LEU A 374 -32.80 -7.04 11.85
N SER A 375 -33.54 -6.02 12.27
CA SER A 375 -34.70 -6.18 13.13
C SER A 375 -35.80 -7.02 12.48
N THR A 376 -36.08 -6.79 11.19
CA THR A 376 -37.03 -7.59 10.40
C THR A 376 -36.58 -9.05 10.29
N GLN A 377 -35.29 -9.31 10.10
CA GLN A 377 -34.74 -10.66 10.05
C GLN A 377 -34.95 -11.40 11.38
N VAL A 378 -34.67 -10.76 12.50
CA VAL A 378 -34.88 -11.33 13.83
C VAL A 378 -36.36 -11.70 14.04
N VAL A 379 -37.28 -10.77 13.74
CA VAL A 379 -38.72 -11.03 13.87
C VAL A 379 -39.19 -12.10 12.88
N GLY A 380 -38.66 -12.09 11.65
CA GLY A 380 -39.00 -13.08 10.62
C GLY A 380 -38.65 -14.52 11.01
N ASN A 381 -37.46 -14.71 11.60
CA ASN A 381 -37.04 -16.01 12.14
C ASN A 381 -37.90 -16.44 13.35
N ALA A 382 -38.16 -15.52 14.27
CA ALA A 382 -39.04 -15.81 15.41
C ALA A 382 -40.48 -16.16 14.96
N LEU A 383 -41.03 -15.44 13.97
CA LEU A 383 -42.34 -15.72 13.40
C LEU A 383 -42.40 -17.09 12.74
N HIS A 384 -41.33 -17.52 12.06
CA HIS A 384 -41.25 -18.86 11.46
C HIS A 384 -41.47 -19.94 12.53
N ASN A 385 -40.75 -19.91 13.63
CA ASN A 385 -40.89 -20.88 14.71
C ASN A 385 -42.32 -20.89 15.31
N VAL A 386 -42.93 -19.69 15.43
CA VAL A 386 -44.33 -19.62 15.88
C VAL A 386 -45.29 -20.33 14.93
N ILE A 387 -45.09 -20.09 13.61
CA ILE A 387 -45.94 -20.72 12.58
C ILE A 387 -45.72 -22.22 12.59
N GLU A 388 -44.48 -22.70 12.59
CA GLU A 388 -44.16 -24.13 12.55
C GLU A 388 -44.68 -24.88 13.79
N GLU A 389 -44.48 -24.35 15.01
CA GLU A 389 -44.98 -25.02 16.22
C GLU A 389 -46.51 -25.04 16.28
N VAL A 390 -47.19 -23.96 15.85
CA VAL A 390 -48.65 -23.91 15.76
C VAL A 390 -49.16 -24.93 14.71
N ASN A 391 -48.49 -24.99 13.53
CA ASN A 391 -48.85 -25.96 12.50
C ASN A 391 -48.66 -27.41 12.97
N MET A 392 -47.52 -27.70 13.62
CA MET A 392 -47.28 -29.03 14.20
C MET A 392 -48.32 -29.38 15.24
N ALA A 393 -48.69 -28.46 16.13
CA ALA A 393 -49.72 -28.71 17.13
C ALA A 393 -51.10 -28.93 16.50
N GLN A 394 -51.45 -28.26 15.42
CA GLN A 394 -52.72 -28.46 14.72
C GLN A 394 -52.81 -29.80 13.98
N ASN A 395 -51.70 -30.28 13.47
CA ASN A 395 -51.62 -31.49 12.63
C ASN A 395 -51.14 -32.72 13.43
N ASP A 396 -51.04 -32.66 14.72
CA ASP A 396 -50.63 -33.78 15.56
C ASP A 396 -51.62 -34.94 15.45
N PRO A 397 -51.21 -36.09 14.94
CA PRO A 397 -52.09 -37.25 14.75
C PRO A 397 -52.61 -37.86 16.07
N SER A 398 -51.99 -37.53 17.19
CA SER A 398 -52.40 -37.99 18.51
C SER A 398 -53.57 -37.21 19.12
N LEU A 399 -53.99 -36.11 18.47
CA LEU A 399 -55.08 -35.28 18.97
C LEU A 399 -56.42 -35.99 18.83
N PRO A 400 -57.28 -35.83 19.85
CA PRO A 400 -58.61 -36.46 19.81
C PRO A 400 -59.48 -35.86 18.69
N PHE A 401 -60.45 -36.67 18.21
CA PHE A 401 -61.47 -36.25 17.23
C PHE A 401 -62.46 -35.27 17.82
N ASP A 402 -62.64 -35.26 19.17
CA ASP A 402 -63.51 -34.32 19.86
C ASP A 402 -62.91 -32.90 19.76
N PHE A 403 -63.66 -31.99 19.13
CA PHE A 403 -63.21 -30.61 18.90
C PHE A 403 -62.94 -29.82 20.18
N ARG A 404 -63.73 -30.03 21.23
CA ARG A 404 -63.54 -29.30 22.50
C ARG A 404 -62.27 -29.75 23.20
N LEU A 405 -62.07 -31.05 23.28
CA LEU A 405 -60.87 -31.63 23.89
C LEU A 405 -59.61 -31.26 23.09
N LYS A 406 -59.69 -31.30 21.78
CA LYS A 406 -58.63 -30.83 20.90
C LYS A 406 -58.26 -29.35 21.16
N ALA A 407 -59.29 -28.49 21.23
CA ALA A 407 -59.12 -27.08 21.50
C ALA A 407 -58.44 -26.83 22.87
N GLU A 408 -58.85 -27.54 23.95
CA GLU A 408 -58.23 -27.41 25.27
C GLU A 408 -56.75 -27.85 25.26
N LEU A 409 -56.39 -28.91 24.58
CA LEU A 409 -55.01 -29.38 24.49
C LEU A 409 -54.11 -28.42 23.69
N MET A 410 -54.67 -27.67 22.75
CA MET A 410 -53.92 -26.69 21.94
C MET A 410 -53.79 -25.30 22.60
N LYS A 411 -54.63 -24.97 23.60
CA LYS A 411 -54.59 -23.67 24.31
C LYS A 411 -53.18 -23.22 24.75
N PRO A 412 -52.34 -24.07 25.36
CA PRO A 412 -51.02 -23.65 25.79
C PRO A 412 -50.13 -23.16 24.64
N VAL A 413 -50.17 -23.85 23.49
CA VAL A 413 -49.40 -23.46 22.31
C VAL A 413 -49.90 -22.14 21.76
N PHE A 414 -51.23 -21.96 21.60
CA PHE A 414 -51.81 -20.70 21.12
C PHE A 414 -51.55 -19.53 22.08
N ARG A 415 -51.58 -19.80 23.39
CA ARG A 415 -51.24 -18.78 24.41
C ARG A 415 -49.79 -18.34 24.22
N SER A 416 -48.84 -19.29 24.16
CA SER A 416 -47.41 -18.99 23.95
C SER A 416 -47.20 -18.28 22.63
N ALA A 417 -47.81 -18.71 21.54
CA ALA A 417 -47.77 -18.09 20.24
C ALA A 417 -48.23 -16.62 20.28
N TRP A 418 -49.35 -16.37 20.96
CA TRP A 418 -49.90 -15.02 21.10
C TRP A 418 -48.98 -14.10 21.91
N GLU A 419 -48.51 -14.58 23.06
CA GLU A 419 -47.58 -13.83 23.92
C GLU A 419 -46.32 -13.42 23.19
N VAL A 420 -45.74 -14.32 22.36
CA VAL A 420 -44.58 -14.01 21.51
C VAL A 420 -44.93 -12.99 20.43
N THR A 421 -46.13 -13.07 19.86
CA THR A 421 -46.59 -12.08 18.89
C THR A 421 -46.67 -10.67 19.52
N LEU A 422 -47.16 -10.56 20.75
CA LEU A 422 -47.16 -9.29 21.50
C LEU A 422 -45.72 -8.78 21.76
N LEU A 423 -44.78 -9.69 21.99
CA LEU A 423 -43.37 -9.35 22.11
C LEU A 423 -42.81 -8.83 20.76
N MET A 424 -43.15 -9.49 19.64
CA MET A 424 -42.74 -9.07 18.29
C MET A 424 -43.30 -7.69 17.90
N ASP A 425 -44.49 -7.32 18.35
CA ASP A 425 -45.12 -6.01 18.13
C ASP A 425 -44.24 -4.84 18.62
N THR A 426 -43.34 -5.10 19.57
CA THR A 426 -42.41 -4.09 20.10
C THR A 426 -41.17 -3.86 19.28
N PHE A 427 -40.97 -4.63 18.20
CA PHE A 427 -39.84 -4.51 17.28
C PHE A 427 -40.24 -3.69 16.06
N ASP A 428 -39.32 -2.90 15.56
CA ASP A 428 -39.50 -2.21 14.29
C ASP A 428 -39.26 -3.20 13.13
N MET A 429 -40.04 -3.06 12.06
CA MET A 429 -39.99 -3.94 10.89
C MET A 429 -40.05 -3.10 9.62
N GLU A 430 -39.45 -3.62 8.54
CA GLU A 430 -39.65 -3.07 7.20
C GLU A 430 -41.14 -3.10 6.82
N SER A 431 -41.62 -2.04 6.19
CA SER A 431 -43.03 -1.85 5.86
C SER A 431 -43.62 -3.00 5.03
N ASP A 432 -42.85 -3.48 4.05
CA ASP A 432 -43.28 -4.59 3.18
C ASP A 432 -43.47 -5.88 3.99
N PHE A 433 -42.49 -6.28 4.79
CA PHE A 433 -42.58 -7.46 5.65
C PHE A 433 -43.73 -7.34 6.64
N LYS A 434 -43.89 -6.19 7.26
CA LYS A 434 -44.96 -5.93 8.25
C LYS A 434 -46.34 -6.11 7.60
N THR A 435 -46.54 -5.53 6.41
CA THR A 435 -47.83 -5.53 5.72
C THR A 435 -48.17 -6.88 5.10
N ASN A 436 -47.19 -7.47 4.39
CA ASN A 436 -47.46 -8.62 3.54
C ASN A 436 -47.23 -9.98 4.24
N ARG A 437 -46.46 -10.00 5.32
CA ARG A 437 -46.12 -11.25 6.03
C ARG A 437 -46.52 -11.25 7.49
N TYR A 438 -46.07 -10.27 8.26
CA TYR A 438 -46.30 -10.22 9.73
C TYR A 438 -47.80 -10.06 10.07
N ASN A 439 -48.42 -8.99 9.59
CA ASN A 439 -49.82 -8.66 9.91
C ASN A 439 -50.84 -9.75 9.49
N PRO A 440 -50.74 -10.39 8.30
CA PRO A 440 -51.65 -11.48 7.97
C PRO A 440 -51.58 -12.66 8.93
N ASN A 441 -50.35 -13.09 9.30
CA ASN A 441 -50.15 -14.21 10.22
C ASN A 441 -50.64 -13.84 11.61
N ARG A 442 -50.28 -12.65 12.10
CA ARG A 442 -50.75 -12.11 13.39
C ARG A 442 -52.27 -12.03 13.48
N ASN A 443 -52.95 -11.53 12.45
CA ASN A 443 -54.38 -11.40 12.39
C ASN A 443 -55.08 -12.76 12.36
N THR A 444 -54.52 -13.76 11.67
CA THR A 444 -55.01 -15.12 11.67
C THR A 444 -54.90 -15.75 13.04
N LEU A 445 -53.74 -15.63 13.70
CA LEU A 445 -53.52 -16.09 15.06
C LEU A 445 -54.48 -15.40 16.03
N LYS A 446 -54.67 -14.08 15.91
CA LYS A 446 -55.57 -13.29 16.73
C LYS A 446 -56.99 -13.85 16.70
N ARG A 447 -57.53 -14.12 15.50
CA ARG A 447 -58.89 -14.69 15.34
C ARG A 447 -59.06 -16.05 16.04
N ILE A 448 -58.04 -16.88 16.00
CA ILE A 448 -58.03 -18.18 16.68
C ILE A 448 -57.96 -17.95 18.21
N CYS A 449 -57.12 -17.07 18.67
CA CYS A 449 -56.95 -16.78 20.08
C CYS A 449 -58.16 -16.12 20.71
N GLU A 450 -58.88 -15.25 19.99
CA GLU A 450 -60.16 -14.63 20.48
C GLU A 450 -61.24 -15.67 20.82
N GLN A 451 -61.16 -16.83 20.19
CA GLN A 451 -62.12 -17.94 20.45
C GLN A 451 -61.66 -18.87 21.59
N LEU A 452 -60.34 -18.97 21.82
CA LEU A 452 -59.73 -19.97 22.69
C LEU A 452 -59.15 -19.42 24.00
N LEU A 453 -58.78 -18.14 24.06
CA LEU A 453 -58.04 -17.52 25.16
C LEU A 453 -58.87 -16.50 25.90
N ASP A 454 -58.52 -16.23 27.17
CA ASP A 454 -59.15 -15.21 27.96
C ASP A 454 -58.70 -13.78 27.57
N MET A 455 -59.49 -12.78 27.92
CA MET A 455 -59.29 -11.38 27.55
C MET A 455 -58.00 -10.81 28.13
N TYR A 456 -57.51 -11.24 29.29
CA TYR A 456 -56.25 -10.75 29.88
C TYR A 456 -55.05 -11.19 29.04
N THR A 457 -55.03 -12.44 28.55
CA THR A 457 -54.01 -12.95 27.68
C THR A 457 -54.00 -12.22 26.33
N LEU A 458 -55.17 -11.95 25.74
CA LEU A 458 -55.30 -11.23 24.47
C LEU A 458 -54.81 -9.80 24.55
N LEU A 459 -54.95 -9.14 25.68
CA LEU A 459 -54.49 -7.75 25.89
C LEU A 459 -53.03 -7.66 26.36
N GLY A 460 -52.37 -8.78 26.65
CA GLY A 460 -51.01 -8.79 27.19
C GLY A 460 -50.91 -8.21 28.59
N ILE A 461 -52.02 -8.23 29.34
CA ILE A 461 -52.10 -7.68 30.70
C ILE A 461 -51.86 -8.82 31.70
N TYR A 462 -51.09 -8.57 32.75
CA TYR A 462 -50.84 -9.54 33.83
C TYR A 462 -52.17 -9.97 34.48
N LYS A 463 -52.49 -11.26 34.39
CA LYS A 463 -53.61 -11.85 35.14
C LYS A 463 -53.11 -12.17 36.56
N PRO A 464 -53.73 -11.64 37.63
CA PRO A 464 -53.37 -12.05 38.98
C PRO A 464 -53.49 -13.58 39.11
N PRO A 465 -52.59 -14.25 39.85
CA PRO A 465 -52.62 -15.69 39.98
C PRO A 465 -53.96 -16.13 40.59
N GLU A 466 -54.62 -17.09 39.97
CA GLU A 466 -55.80 -17.74 40.54
C GLU A 466 -55.36 -18.42 41.88
N PRO A 467 -56.17 -18.36 42.93
CA PRO A 467 -55.84 -19.02 44.19
C PRO A 467 -55.69 -20.53 43.94
N LYS A 468 -54.46 -21.04 44.16
CA LYS A 468 -54.16 -22.46 44.06
C LYS A 468 -54.94 -23.22 45.13
N TYR A 469 -55.97 -23.93 44.72
CA TYR A 469 -56.46 -25.04 45.52
C TYR A 469 -55.34 -26.09 45.56
N MET A 470 -54.84 -26.38 46.75
CA MET A 470 -53.81 -27.39 46.98
C MET A 470 -54.28 -28.76 46.46
N THR A 471 -53.70 -29.25 45.39
CA THR A 471 -53.71 -30.66 45.09
C THR A 471 -52.30 -31.20 45.40
N SER A 472 -52.26 -32.27 46.20
CA SER A 472 -51.09 -32.94 46.72
C SER A 472 -50.07 -33.35 45.67
N PRO A 473 -48.80 -33.39 45.98
CA PRO A 473 -47.77 -33.71 45.02
C PRO A 473 -47.76 -35.21 44.70
N ARG A 474 -47.93 -35.54 43.43
CA ARG A 474 -47.54 -36.89 42.91
C ARG A 474 -46.11 -36.86 42.51
N THR A 475 -45.34 -37.63 43.24
CA THR A 475 -43.96 -37.99 43.00
C THR A 475 -43.83 -38.72 41.68
N TYR A 476 -43.06 -38.21 40.73
CA TYR A 476 -42.62 -39.00 39.56
C TYR A 476 -41.17 -39.45 39.76
N MET A 477 -41.03 -40.79 39.82
CA MET A 477 -39.70 -41.47 39.80
C MET A 477 -39.02 -41.24 38.44
N GLN A 478 -37.75 -40.94 38.55
CA GLN A 478 -36.81 -41.03 37.45
C GLN A 478 -36.65 -42.50 37.03
N THR A 479 -36.73 -42.75 35.73
CA THR A 479 -36.14 -43.95 35.17
C THR A 479 -35.19 -43.53 34.02
N GLN A 480 -33.93 -43.70 34.28
CA GLN A 480 -32.91 -43.72 33.24
C GLN A 480 -33.06 -45.03 32.43
N GLN A 481 -32.99 -44.91 31.14
CA GLN A 481 -32.38 -45.97 30.33
C GLN A 481 -31.87 -45.42 28.98
N SER A 482 -30.58 -45.65 28.82
CA SER A 482 -29.79 -45.55 27.60
C SER A 482 -30.23 -46.58 26.55
N THR A 483 -30.10 -46.28 25.28
CA THR A 483 -29.30 -47.01 24.28
C THR A 483 -29.64 -46.63 22.84
N THR A 484 -28.66 -46.15 22.16
CA THR A 484 -28.05 -46.56 20.86
C THR A 484 -28.90 -46.77 19.61
N THR A 485 -28.41 -46.04 18.58
CA THR A 485 -28.16 -46.40 17.18
C THR A 485 -29.33 -46.69 16.23
N ASN A 486 -29.45 -45.99 15.16
CA ASN A 486 -29.02 -46.28 13.79
C ASN A 486 -29.81 -45.48 12.73
N THR A 487 -29.01 -44.81 11.89
CA THR A 487 -29.11 -44.67 10.43
C THR A 487 -30.44 -45.06 9.75
N SER A 488 -30.97 -44.13 8.99
CA SER A 488 -31.09 -44.34 7.53
C SER A 488 -31.68 -43.12 6.81
N SER A 489 -30.99 -42.80 5.72
CA SER A 489 -31.39 -41.94 4.63
C SER A 489 -32.80 -42.23 4.08
N LYS A 490 -33.52 -41.20 3.67
CA LYS A 490 -34.25 -41.19 2.38
C LYS A 490 -34.56 -39.79 1.90
N GLN A 491 -34.08 -39.55 0.67
CA GLN A 491 -34.50 -38.49 -0.23
C GLN A 491 -36.02 -38.59 -0.53
N SER A 492 -36.65 -37.45 -0.67
CA SER A 492 -37.52 -37.18 -1.83
C SER A 492 -38.10 -35.75 -1.76
N ALA A 493 -37.77 -35.05 -2.75
CA ALA A 493 -38.60 -34.49 -3.82
C ALA A 493 -39.09 -33.06 -3.58
N LYS A 494 -38.63 -32.27 -4.54
CA LYS A 494 -38.98 -30.87 -4.86
C LYS A 494 -40.48 -30.57 -4.79
N SER A 495 -40.82 -29.43 -4.24
CA SER A 495 -41.78 -28.50 -4.82
C SER A 495 -41.28 -27.08 -4.67
N ASP A 496 -41.22 -26.38 -5.78
CA ASP A 496 -40.90 -24.96 -5.90
C ASP A 496 -41.95 -24.12 -5.17
N ASP A 497 -41.48 -22.93 -4.82
CA ASP A 497 -42.15 -21.71 -4.38
C ASP A 497 -42.04 -21.38 -2.88
N GLY A 498 -41.11 -20.49 -2.62
CA GLY A 498 -41.01 -19.78 -1.37
C GLY A 498 -39.60 -19.54 -0.90
N PHE A 499 -39.05 -18.45 -1.35
CA PHE A 499 -37.75 -17.96 -0.91
C PHE A 499 -37.66 -17.94 0.63
N SER A 500 -37.00 -18.96 1.19
CA SER A 500 -36.77 -19.08 2.61
C SER A 500 -35.58 -18.16 3.00
N TRP A 501 -35.86 -17.09 3.70
CA TRP A 501 -34.87 -16.14 4.23
C TRP A 501 -34.12 -16.67 5.47
N GLY A 502 -34.30 -17.93 5.82
CA GLY A 502 -33.83 -18.50 7.09
C GLY A 502 -32.37 -18.92 7.19
N CYS A 503 -31.66 -19.14 6.07
CA CYS A 503 -30.32 -19.78 6.11
C CYS A 503 -29.30 -19.27 5.09
N ILE A 504 -29.38 -18.02 4.65
CA ILE A 504 -28.51 -17.50 3.55
C ILE A 504 -27.16 -16.96 4.06
N ILE A 505 -27.03 -16.59 5.34
CA ILE A 505 -25.83 -15.91 5.85
C ILE A 505 -24.58 -16.80 5.90
N PRO A 506 -24.61 -18.09 6.25
CA PRO A 506 -23.42 -18.94 6.19
C PRO A 506 -22.93 -19.21 4.76
N ILE A 507 -23.86 -19.21 3.78
CA ILE A 507 -23.56 -19.53 2.39
C ILE A 507 -22.86 -18.35 1.69
N VAL A 508 -23.26 -17.13 1.98
CA VAL A 508 -22.64 -15.93 1.36
C VAL A 508 -21.21 -15.71 1.86
N ILE A 509 -20.95 -15.90 3.15
CA ILE A 509 -19.59 -15.81 3.70
C ILE A 509 -18.73 -16.99 3.20
N GLY A 510 -19.28 -18.20 3.16
CA GLY A 510 -18.59 -19.38 2.64
C GLY A 510 -18.28 -19.27 1.14
N ILE A 511 -19.18 -18.73 0.33
CA ILE A 511 -18.98 -18.50 -1.11
C ILE A 511 -17.94 -17.40 -1.34
N ILE A 512 -17.95 -16.33 -0.54
CA ILE A 512 -16.96 -15.25 -0.64
C ILE A 512 -15.57 -15.77 -0.26
N ILE A 513 -15.43 -16.56 0.80
CA ILE A 513 -14.17 -17.20 1.19
C ILE A 513 -13.70 -18.19 0.13
N PHE A 514 -14.60 -18.99 -0.46
CA PHE A 514 -14.29 -19.95 -1.51
C PHE A 514 -13.85 -19.27 -2.82
N LEU A 515 -14.51 -18.18 -3.21
CA LEU A 515 -14.13 -17.39 -4.38
C LEU A 515 -12.78 -16.68 -4.18
N ILE A 516 -12.49 -16.19 -2.99
CA ILE A 516 -11.20 -15.59 -2.64
C ILE A 516 -10.09 -16.66 -2.68
N TYR A 517 -10.36 -17.89 -2.25
CA TYR A 517 -9.40 -19.00 -2.30
C TYR A 517 -9.05 -19.41 -3.74
N ILE A 518 -10.02 -19.47 -4.65
CA ILE A 518 -9.79 -19.79 -6.07
C ILE A 518 -8.99 -18.70 -6.79
N ILE A 519 -9.10 -17.43 -6.37
CA ILE A 519 -8.38 -16.31 -6.99
C ILE A 519 -6.94 -16.19 -6.44
N SER A 520 -6.61 -16.87 -5.33
CA SER A 520 -5.28 -16.84 -4.70
C SER A 520 -4.32 -17.94 -5.19
N GLU A 521 -4.78 -18.93 -5.96
CA GLU A 521 -3.97 -19.86 -6.75
C GLU A 521 -3.73 -19.30 -8.18
#